data_c22825e3abdbe48a68de0887bab50b9b
#
_entry.id   c22825e3abdbe48a68de0887bab50b9b
#
_cell.length_a   1.000
_cell.length_b   1.000
_cell.length_c   1.000
_cell.angle_alpha   90.00
_cell.angle_beta   90.00
_cell.angle_gamma   90.00
#
_symmetry.space_group_name_H-M   'P 1'
#
loop_
_entity.id
_entity.type
_entity.pdbx_description
1 polymer ?
#
loop_
_entity_poly.entity_id
_entity_poly.type
_entity_poly.pdbx_seq_one_letter_code
_entity_poly.pdbx_strand_id
1 'polypeptide(L)'
;MKVMLLHGWPVSERIWVSQVTALRGAGFDPIAPHLYGRGPSIDDWAAQLLRDIDGPLVPVGASMGGYCALALARRAPERIMGMALVGSLSDADSFERRRFRQEQIADLQAGRIPELADHDTPVEHLVETQEAMRDRLDLTGVVASFGGPLLVCVGDQDELVSVEKARELAERALDGKLEVFEGAGHFVAVDQPERFNAILLEFVGQWTQ
;
A
#
# COMPACT_ATOMS: atom_id res chain seq x y z
N MET A 1 -18.55 -6.54 -0.98
CA MET A 1 -17.07 -6.43 -0.93
C MET A 1 -16.67 -4.99 -1.21
N LYS A 2 -15.71 -4.42 -0.47
CA LYS A 2 -15.16 -3.09 -0.73
C LYS A 2 -13.72 -3.21 -1.23
N VAL A 3 -13.35 -2.39 -2.21
CA VAL A 3 -11.97 -2.24 -2.66
C VAL A 3 -11.34 -1.07 -1.91
N MET A 4 -10.40 -1.35 -1.01
CA MET A 4 -9.81 -0.35 -0.13
C MET A 4 -8.45 0.11 -0.67
N LEU A 5 -8.37 1.35 -1.13
CA LEU A 5 -7.20 1.95 -1.76
C LEU A 5 -6.40 2.73 -0.72
N LEU A 6 -5.21 2.23 -0.38
CA LEU A 6 -4.34 2.73 0.70
C LEU A 6 -3.14 3.46 0.09
N HIS A 7 -3.01 4.75 0.36
CA HIS A 7 -1.99 5.59 -0.26
C HIS A 7 -0.59 5.38 0.32
N GLY A 8 0.43 5.82 -0.42
CA GLY A 8 1.83 5.86 -0.01
C GLY A 8 2.18 7.15 0.76
N TRP A 9 3.41 7.21 1.24
CA TRP A 9 4.03 8.42 1.78
C TRP A 9 4.89 9.08 0.68
N PRO A 10 4.95 10.38 0.54
CA PRO A 10 4.30 11.44 1.34
C PRO A 10 2.98 11.96 0.74
N VAL A 11 2.39 11.20 -0.19
CA VAL A 11 1.16 11.56 -0.92
C VAL A 11 -0.09 11.21 -0.11
N SER A 12 -1.29 11.60 -0.60
CA SER A 12 -2.57 11.30 0.05
C SER A 12 -3.43 10.36 -0.80
N GLU A 13 -4.64 10.06 -0.33
CA GLU A 13 -5.64 9.25 -1.05
C GLU A 13 -5.99 9.81 -2.43
N ARG A 14 -5.65 11.07 -2.71
CA ARG A 14 -5.85 11.71 -4.02
C ARG A 14 -5.12 11.02 -5.17
N ILE A 15 -4.06 10.26 -4.89
CA ILE A 15 -3.37 9.46 -5.92
C ILE A 15 -4.29 8.41 -6.57
N TRP A 16 -5.38 8.04 -5.91
CA TRP A 16 -6.30 6.99 -6.33
C TRP A 16 -7.52 7.48 -7.15
N VAL A 17 -7.58 8.75 -7.53
CA VAL A 17 -8.75 9.34 -8.25
C VAL A 17 -9.09 8.56 -9.52
N SER A 18 -8.07 8.16 -10.31
CA SER A 18 -8.26 7.36 -11.53
C SER A 18 -8.84 5.98 -11.21
N GLN A 19 -8.31 5.31 -10.20
CA GLN A 19 -8.73 3.97 -9.77
C GLN A 19 -10.14 3.97 -9.18
N VAL A 20 -10.46 4.97 -8.35
CA VAL A 20 -11.81 5.17 -7.81
C VAL A 20 -12.84 5.33 -8.94
N THR A 21 -12.49 6.12 -9.96
CA THR A 21 -13.37 6.35 -11.12
C THR A 21 -13.57 5.06 -11.92
N ALA A 22 -12.51 4.33 -12.23
CA ALA A 22 -12.56 3.08 -12.98
C ALA A 22 -13.35 1.99 -12.23
N LEU A 23 -13.10 1.81 -10.94
CA LEU A 23 -13.78 0.83 -10.10
C LEU A 23 -15.29 1.13 -9.98
N ARG A 24 -15.67 2.40 -9.74
CA ARG A 24 -17.08 2.81 -9.70
C ARG A 24 -17.76 2.58 -11.04
N GLY A 25 -17.10 2.92 -12.15
CA GLY A 25 -17.61 2.68 -13.52
C GLY A 25 -17.86 1.21 -13.80
N ALA A 26 -17.13 0.31 -13.16
CA ALA A 26 -17.28 -1.15 -13.25
C ALA A 26 -18.23 -1.74 -12.18
N GLY A 27 -18.89 -0.91 -11.35
CA GLY A 27 -19.88 -1.36 -10.37
C GLY A 27 -19.30 -1.82 -9.03
N PHE A 28 -18.03 -1.57 -8.75
CA PHE A 28 -17.40 -1.84 -7.45
C PHE A 28 -17.66 -0.71 -6.44
N ASP A 29 -17.42 -0.99 -5.15
CA ASP A 29 -17.50 -0.03 -4.04
C ASP A 29 -16.08 0.32 -3.54
N PRO A 30 -15.35 1.26 -4.22
CA PRO A 30 -14.03 1.68 -3.79
C PRO A 30 -14.12 2.68 -2.64
N ILE A 31 -13.24 2.49 -1.67
CA ILE A 31 -12.98 3.43 -0.58
C ILE A 31 -11.49 3.76 -0.55
N ALA A 32 -11.17 5.02 -0.33
CA ALA A 32 -9.79 5.50 -0.23
C ALA A 32 -9.63 6.28 1.09
N PRO A 33 -9.37 5.58 2.21
CA PRO A 33 -9.22 6.24 3.50
C PRO A 33 -7.90 7.00 3.58
N HIS A 34 -7.93 8.17 4.23
CA HIS A 34 -6.74 8.90 4.61
C HIS A 34 -6.00 8.14 5.72
N LEU A 35 -4.68 7.94 5.59
CA LEU A 35 -3.89 7.13 6.52
C LEU A 35 -3.17 7.93 7.61
N TYR A 36 -2.95 9.24 7.40
CA TYR A 36 -2.28 10.08 8.38
C TYR A 36 -3.15 10.34 9.62
N GLY A 37 -2.49 10.52 10.77
CA GLY A 37 -3.17 10.79 12.03
C GLY A 37 -3.95 9.60 12.62
N ARG A 38 -3.66 8.37 12.17
CA ARG A 38 -4.33 7.15 12.65
C ARG A 38 -3.60 6.45 13.80
N GLY A 39 -2.69 7.16 14.46
CA GLY A 39 -1.96 6.63 15.61
C GLY A 39 -0.52 6.23 15.30
N PRO A 40 0.23 5.78 16.32
CA PRO A 40 1.68 5.69 16.29
C PRO A 40 2.22 4.48 15.52
N SER A 41 1.38 3.54 15.09
CA SER A 41 1.83 2.35 14.39
C SER A 41 0.92 1.96 13.22
N ILE A 42 1.49 1.29 12.23
CA ILE A 42 0.73 0.71 11.09
C ILE A 42 -0.33 -0.28 11.58
N ASP A 43 -0.08 -0.94 12.69
CA ASP A 43 -1.02 -1.87 13.31
C ASP A 43 -2.24 -1.16 13.90
N ASP A 44 -2.05 0.02 14.48
CA ASP A 44 -3.14 0.88 14.97
C ASP A 44 -4.00 1.38 13.81
N TRP A 45 -3.39 1.74 12.67
CA TRP A 45 -4.12 2.15 11.47
C TRP A 45 -5.03 1.03 10.96
N ALA A 46 -4.47 -0.19 10.85
CA ALA A 46 -5.25 -1.37 10.45
C ALA A 46 -6.40 -1.64 11.43
N ALA A 47 -6.15 -1.53 12.74
CA ALA A 47 -7.17 -1.72 13.76
C ALA A 47 -8.32 -0.70 13.66
N GLN A 48 -8.00 0.57 13.40
CA GLN A 48 -9.02 1.61 13.19
C GLN A 48 -9.83 1.36 11.91
N LEU A 49 -9.16 1.07 10.79
CA LEU A 49 -9.83 0.79 9.52
C LEU A 49 -10.79 -0.40 9.64
N LEU A 50 -10.40 -1.45 10.37
CA LEU A 50 -11.26 -2.62 10.60
C LEU A 50 -12.47 -2.33 11.49
N ARG A 51 -12.39 -1.34 12.39
CA ARG A 51 -13.54 -0.87 13.19
C ARG A 51 -14.47 0.02 12.39
N ASP A 52 -13.90 0.88 11.53
CA ASP A 52 -14.66 1.91 10.79
C ASP A 52 -15.35 1.33 9.56
N ILE A 53 -14.88 0.20 9.05
CA ILE A 53 -15.30 -0.34 7.76
C ILE A 53 -15.67 -1.81 7.91
N ASP A 54 -16.95 -2.12 7.69
CA ASP A 54 -17.50 -3.47 7.79
C ASP A 54 -17.40 -4.27 6.48
N GLY A 55 -17.51 -5.61 6.64
CA GLY A 55 -17.65 -6.57 5.54
C GLY A 55 -16.31 -7.02 4.91
N PRO A 56 -16.38 -7.79 3.82
CA PRO A 56 -15.22 -8.28 3.10
C PRO A 56 -14.48 -7.17 2.37
N LEU A 57 -13.13 -7.25 2.36
CA LEU A 57 -12.22 -6.25 1.83
C LEU A 57 -11.26 -6.83 0.79
N VAL A 58 -10.90 -6.01 -0.20
CA VAL A 58 -9.73 -6.19 -1.07
C VAL A 58 -8.85 -4.95 -0.90
N PRO A 59 -7.86 -4.96 0.01
CA PRO A 59 -6.93 -3.86 0.15
C PRO A 59 -5.95 -3.81 -1.04
N VAL A 60 -5.74 -2.59 -1.55
CA VAL A 60 -4.80 -2.23 -2.61
C VAL A 60 -3.90 -1.16 -2.03
N GLY A 61 -2.68 -1.51 -1.69
CA GLY A 61 -1.78 -0.62 -0.96
C GLY A 61 -0.55 -0.21 -1.76
N ALA A 62 -0.34 1.10 -1.93
CA ALA A 62 0.86 1.65 -2.52
C ALA A 62 1.90 1.93 -1.43
N SER A 63 3.12 1.38 -1.58
CA SER A 63 4.24 1.64 -0.67
C SER A 63 3.84 1.47 0.80
N MET A 64 3.79 2.53 1.59
CA MET A 64 3.28 2.58 2.97
C MET A 64 1.89 1.93 3.10
N GLY A 65 0.99 2.18 2.15
CA GLY A 65 -0.34 1.57 2.12
C GLY A 65 -0.30 0.04 2.02
N GLY A 66 0.73 -0.52 1.39
CA GLY A 66 0.96 -1.96 1.33
C GLY A 66 1.32 -2.54 2.71
N TYR A 67 2.07 -1.82 3.53
CA TYR A 67 2.32 -2.23 4.92
C TYR A 67 1.01 -2.29 5.73
N CYS A 68 0.13 -1.31 5.51
CA CYS A 68 -1.19 -1.29 6.14
C CYS A 68 -2.07 -2.45 5.63
N ALA A 69 -2.04 -2.75 4.32
CA ALA A 69 -2.75 -3.89 3.73
C ALA A 69 -2.33 -5.24 4.37
N LEU A 70 -1.03 -5.43 4.57
CA LEU A 70 -0.49 -6.61 5.27
C LEU A 70 -0.91 -6.66 6.74
N ALA A 71 -0.94 -5.51 7.42
CA ALA A 71 -1.43 -5.44 8.81
C ALA A 71 -2.92 -5.76 8.92
N LEU A 72 -3.74 -5.34 7.95
CA LEU A 72 -5.15 -5.74 7.84
C LEU A 72 -5.28 -7.26 7.69
N ALA A 73 -4.51 -7.88 6.78
CA ALA A 73 -4.51 -9.32 6.56
C ALA A 73 -4.04 -10.10 7.79
N ARG A 74 -3.07 -9.57 8.56
CA ARG A 74 -2.63 -10.16 9.83
C ARG A 74 -3.72 -10.14 10.91
N ARG A 75 -4.49 -9.04 10.99
CA ARG A 75 -5.48 -8.82 12.07
C ARG A 75 -6.82 -9.47 11.82
N ALA A 76 -7.25 -9.54 10.56
CA ALA A 76 -8.57 -10.07 10.18
C ALA A 76 -8.47 -10.82 8.83
N PRO A 77 -7.68 -11.92 8.77
CA PRO A 77 -7.44 -12.66 7.52
C PRO A 77 -8.76 -13.14 6.88
N GLU A 78 -9.77 -13.46 7.69
CA GLU A 78 -11.09 -13.91 7.24
C GLU A 78 -11.89 -12.83 6.49
N ARG A 79 -11.51 -11.56 6.64
CA ARG A 79 -12.14 -10.44 5.93
C ARG A 79 -11.44 -10.08 4.62
N ILE A 80 -10.20 -10.53 4.43
CA ILE A 80 -9.38 -10.16 3.26
C ILE A 80 -9.54 -11.22 2.17
N MET A 81 -10.29 -10.87 1.12
CA MET A 81 -10.58 -11.77 0.02
C MET A 81 -9.39 -11.94 -0.94
N GLY A 82 -8.62 -10.90 -1.12
CA GLY A 82 -7.38 -10.82 -1.90
C GLY A 82 -6.69 -9.51 -1.58
N MET A 83 -5.45 -9.32 -2.05
CA MET A 83 -4.66 -8.14 -1.74
C MET A 83 -3.81 -7.73 -2.93
N ALA A 84 -3.64 -6.42 -3.16
CA ALA A 84 -2.68 -5.89 -4.12
C ALA A 84 -1.63 -5.03 -3.41
N LEU A 85 -0.35 -5.32 -3.64
CA LEU A 85 0.80 -4.59 -3.11
C LEU A 85 1.53 -3.90 -4.26
N VAL A 86 1.60 -2.57 -4.20
CA VAL A 86 2.12 -1.72 -5.27
C VAL A 86 3.36 -0.99 -4.78
N GLY A 87 4.55 -1.29 -5.32
CA GLY A 87 5.81 -0.71 -4.85
C GLY A 87 6.03 -0.91 -3.34
N SER A 88 5.67 -2.08 -2.80
CA SER A 88 5.70 -2.36 -1.36
C SER A 88 6.41 -3.67 -1.05
N LEU A 89 6.81 -3.84 0.21
CA LEU A 89 7.52 -5.01 0.74
C LEU A 89 6.82 -5.53 2.00
N SER A 90 7.13 -6.77 2.39
CA SER A 90 6.60 -7.38 3.62
C SER A 90 7.58 -7.34 4.80
N ASP A 91 8.88 -7.12 4.52
CA ASP A 91 9.93 -7.16 5.53
C ASP A 91 9.87 -5.94 6.46
N ALA A 92 10.36 -6.08 7.69
CA ALA A 92 10.72 -4.94 8.53
C ALA A 92 11.84 -4.12 7.87
N ASP A 93 11.97 -2.84 8.27
CA ASP A 93 13.07 -2.02 7.77
C ASP A 93 14.43 -2.57 8.21
N SER A 94 15.38 -2.70 7.26
CA SER A 94 16.78 -2.94 7.55
C SER A 94 17.39 -1.80 8.37
N PHE A 95 18.58 -2.01 8.91
CA PHE A 95 19.31 -0.95 9.64
C PHE A 95 19.49 0.31 8.78
N GLU A 96 19.91 0.13 7.51
CA GLU A 96 20.11 1.24 6.57
C GLU A 96 18.80 1.98 6.29
N ARG A 97 17.69 1.24 6.13
CA ARG A 97 16.38 1.84 5.86
C ARG A 97 15.83 2.58 7.08
N ARG A 98 16.04 2.05 8.28
CA ARG A 98 15.72 2.75 9.54
C ARG A 98 16.50 4.05 9.69
N ARG A 99 17.79 4.04 9.33
CA ARG A 99 18.63 5.24 9.33
C ARG A 99 18.13 6.27 8.32
N PHE A 100 17.82 5.84 7.10
CA PHE A 100 17.22 6.72 6.08
C PHE A 100 15.92 7.35 6.59
N ARG A 101 15.03 6.60 7.24
CA ARG A 101 13.81 7.19 7.82
C ARG A 101 14.10 8.19 8.92
N GLN A 102 15.12 7.94 9.74
CA GLN A 102 15.54 8.90 10.77
C GLN A 102 16.06 10.21 10.15
N GLU A 103 16.76 10.15 9.03
CA GLU A 103 17.19 11.31 8.25
C GLU A 103 15.97 12.07 7.69
N GLN A 104 14.97 11.36 7.13
CA GLN A 104 13.72 11.96 6.66
C GLN A 104 12.94 12.65 7.80
N ILE A 105 12.88 12.05 8.98
CA ILE A 105 12.26 12.65 10.18
C ILE A 105 12.98 13.97 10.56
N ALA A 106 14.32 13.96 10.58
CA ALA A 106 15.10 15.15 10.88
C ALA A 106 14.89 16.26 9.83
N ASP A 107 14.76 15.88 8.55
CA ASP A 107 14.48 16.83 7.47
C ASP A 107 13.10 17.47 7.63
N LEU A 108 12.06 16.69 7.92
CA LEU A 108 10.71 17.20 8.19
C LEU A 108 10.69 18.14 9.39
N GLN A 109 11.35 17.76 10.50
CA GLN A 109 11.46 18.59 11.70
C GLN A 109 12.23 19.90 11.45
N ALA A 110 13.13 19.93 10.48
CA ALA A 110 13.84 21.11 10.02
C ALA A 110 13.06 21.92 8.95
N GLY A 111 11.81 21.55 8.65
CA GLY A 111 10.97 22.22 7.66
C GLY A 111 11.29 21.86 6.20
N ARG A 112 12.10 20.82 5.95
CA ARG A 112 12.37 20.32 4.61
C ARG A 112 11.33 19.29 4.22
N ILE A 113 10.23 19.77 3.63
CA ILE A 113 9.09 18.95 3.23
C ILE A 113 9.31 18.45 1.80
N PRO A 114 9.09 17.15 1.50
CA PRO A 114 9.18 16.65 0.14
C PRO A 114 8.22 17.36 -0.82
N GLU A 115 8.65 17.62 -2.04
CA GLU A 115 7.85 18.30 -3.06
C GLU A 115 6.53 17.56 -3.38
N LEU A 116 6.56 16.23 -3.31
CA LEU A 116 5.38 15.37 -3.53
C LEU A 116 4.42 15.32 -2.33
N ALA A 117 4.75 15.93 -1.20
CA ALA A 117 3.89 15.89 -0.03
C ALA A 117 2.57 16.62 -0.29
N ASP A 118 1.49 16.03 0.20
CA ASP A 118 0.21 16.70 0.22
C ASP A 118 0.28 17.90 1.18
N HIS A 119 0.15 19.11 0.63
CA HIS A 119 0.28 20.36 1.38
C HIS A 119 -0.77 20.55 2.48
N ASP A 120 -1.87 19.81 2.43
CA ASP A 120 -2.91 19.83 3.46
C ASP A 120 -2.55 18.92 4.66
N THR A 121 -1.49 18.09 4.54
CA THR A 121 -1.06 17.17 5.61
C THR A 121 -0.14 17.90 6.61
N PRO A 122 -0.50 17.96 7.91
CA PRO A 122 0.37 18.49 8.94
C PRO A 122 1.72 17.77 8.99
N VAL A 123 2.81 18.52 9.20
CA VAL A 123 4.18 17.95 9.20
C VAL A 123 4.35 16.91 10.30
N GLU A 124 3.72 17.11 11.46
CA GLU A 124 3.69 16.13 12.55
C GLU A 124 3.15 14.76 12.12
N HIS A 125 2.13 14.72 11.26
CA HIS A 125 1.60 13.45 10.73
C HIS A 125 2.56 12.79 9.74
N LEU A 126 3.32 13.57 8.96
CA LEU A 126 4.38 13.03 8.11
C LEU A 126 5.51 12.40 8.93
N VAL A 127 5.88 13.05 10.06
CA VAL A 127 6.88 12.54 11.01
C VAL A 127 6.39 11.24 11.67
N GLU A 128 5.20 11.26 12.29
CA GLU A 128 4.59 10.08 12.93
C GLU A 128 4.53 8.89 11.99
N THR A 129 4.21 9.16 10.72
CA THR A 129 4.14 8.13 9.69
C THR A 129 5.51 7.53 9.36
N GLN A 130 6.57 8.33 9.29
CA GLN A 130 7.93 7.82 9.11
C GLN A 130 8.38 6.98 10.31
N GLU A 131 8.01 7.37 11.53
CA GLU A 131 8.25 6.59 12.75
C GLU A 131 7.51 5.25 12.70
N ALA A 132 6.22 5.26 12.36
CA ALA A 132 5.42 4.04 12.22
C ALA A 132 5.99 3.08 11.16
N MET A 133 6.46 3.60 10.02
CA MET A 133 7.11 2.80 8.99
C MET A 133 8.47 2.25 9.44
N ARG A 134 9.29 3.07 10.16
CA ARG A 134 10.60 2.66 10.70
C ARG A 134 10.46 1.46 11.65
N ASP A 135 9.41 1.49 12.47
CA ASP A 135 9.21 0.54 13.57
C ASP A 135 8.21 -0.59 13.23
N ARG A 136 7.81 -0.67 11.94
CA ARG A 136 6.87 -1.68 11.48
C ARG A 136 7.37 -3.11 11.70
N LEU A 137 6.42 -4.01 11.87
CA LEU A 137 6.69 -5.43 12.01
C LEU A 137 7.14 -6.06 10.68
N ASP A 138 7.89 -7.14 10.76
CA ASP A 138 8.07 -8.07 9.66
C ASP A 138 6.78 -8.88 9.47
N LEU A 139 6.19 -8.77 8.29
CA LEU A 139 4.94 -9.44 7.91
C LEU A 139 5.15 -10.47 6.79
N THR A 140 6.40 -10.91 6.60
CA THR A 140 6.77 -11.94 5.63
C THR A 140 6.00 -13.25 5.83
N GLY A 141 5.78 -13.63 7.11
CA GLY A 141 4.97 -14.79 7.47
C GLY A 141 3.49 -14.64 7.09
N VAL A 142 2.96 -13.40 7.10
CA VAL A 142 1.58 -13.13 6.66
C VAL A 142 1.43 -13.42 5.18
N VAL A 143 2.38 -12.95 4.36
CA VAL A 143 2.38 -13.24 2.90
C VAL A 143 2.44 -14.73 2.64
N ALA A 144 3.33 -15.45 3.32
CA ALA A 144 3.52 -16.89 3.14
C ALA A 144 2.29 -17.75 3.55
N SER A 145 1.47 -17.25 4.48
CA SER A 145 0.27 -17.95 4.97
C SER A 145 -1.04 -17.39 4.43
N PHE A 146 -1.00 -16.31 3.65
CA PHE A 146 -2.20 -15.70 3.10
C PHE A 146 -2.85 -16.63 2.07
N GLY A 147 -4.10 -17.06 2.33
CA GLY A 147 -4.83 -18.03 1.52
C GLY A 147 -5.57 -17.44 0.31
N GLY A 148 -5.62 -16.13 0.18
CA GLY A 148 -6.21 -15.45 -0.98
C GLY A 148 -5.19 -15.07 -2.04
N PRO A 149 -5.64 -14.64 -3.24
CA PRO A 149 -4.73 -14.18 -4.29
C PRO A 149 -4.02 -12.89 -3.89
N LEU A 150 -2.72 -12.82 -4.21
CA LEU A 150 -1.86 -11.65 -4.03
C LEU A 150 -1.38 -11.13 -5.39
N LEU A 151 -1.74 -9.88 -5.71
CA LEU A 151 -1.19 -9.16 -6.85
C LEU A 151 -0.05 -8.25 -6.37
N VAL A 152 1.15 -8.40 -6.95
CA VAL A 152 2.29 -7.52 -6.71
C VAL A 152 2.55 -6.70 -7.96
N CYS A 153 2.56 -5.38 -7.83
CA CYS A 153 2.85 -4.45 -8.93
C CYS A 153 4.11 -3.64 -8.61
N VAL A 154 5.01 -3.50 -9.59
CA VAL A 154 6.25 -2.72 -9.44
C VAL A 154 6.64 -2.08 -10.77
N GLY A 155 7.18 -0.86 -10.72
CA GLY A 155 7.84 -0.23 -11.86
C GLY A 155 9.27 -0.75 -12.03
N ASP A 156 9.74 -0.89 -13.26
CA ASP A 156 11.14 -1.29 -13.52
C ASP A 156 12.14 -0.17 -13.21
N GLN A 157 11.65 1.07 -13.05
CA GLN A 157 12.42 2.24 -12.63
C GLN A 157 12.13 2.65 -11.16
N ASP A 158 11.53 1.77 -10.38
CA ASP A 158 11.31 2.02 -8.94
C ASP A 158 12.66 1.97 -8.19
N GLU A 159 13.08 3.11 -7.65
CA GLU A 159 14.34 3.24 -6.90
C GLU A 159 14.25 2.70 -5.46
N LEU A 160 13.04 2.41 -4.96
CA LEU A 160 12.80 1.95 -3.59
C LEU A 160 12.56 0.44 -3.49
N VAL A 161 11.92 -0.13 -4.51
CA VAL A 161 11.58 -1.56 -4.57
C VAL A 161 12.00 -2.12 -5.92
N SER A 162 13.02 -2.97 -5.94
CA SER A 162 13.47 -3.59 -7.19
C SER A 162 12.51 -4.68 -7.67
N VAL A 163 12.53 -4.95 -8.98
CA VAL A 163 11.74 -6.02 -9.60
C VAL A 163 12.04 -7.39 -8.96
N GLU A 164 13.30 -7.64 -8.57
CA GLU A 164 13.72 -8.87 -7.90
C GLU A 164 13.02 -9.02 -6.54
N LYS A 165 12.98 -7.94 -5.74
CA LYS A 165 12.29 -7.93 -4.44
C LYS A 165 10.78 -8.12 -4.59
N ALA A 166 10.17 -7.50 -5.60
CA ALA A 166 8.77 -7.68 -5.91
C ALA A 166 8.47 -9.13 -6.36
N ARG A 167 9.39 -9.74 -7.11
CA ARG A 167 9.30 -11.16 -7.52
C ARG A 167 9.38 -12.10 -6.31
N GLU A 168 10.38 -11.92 -5.45
CA GLU A 168 10.53 -12.68 -4.20
C GLU A 168 9.25 -12.60 -3.34
N LEU A 169 8.62 -11.41 -3.28
CA LEU A 169 7.38 -11.19 -2.55
C LEU A 169 6.21 -11.98 -3.17
N ALA A 170 6.05 -11.94 -4.50
CA ALA A 170 5.00 -12.67 -5.20
C ALA A 170 5.18 -14.19 -5.09
N GLU A 171 6.41 -14.68 -5.26
CA GLU A 171 6.75 -16.12 -5.17
C GLU A 171 6.57 -16.70 -3.76
N ARG A 172 6.60 -15.84 -2.73
CA ARG A 172 6.36 -16.25 -1.33
C ARG A 172 4.90 -16.54 -1.04
N ALA A 173 3.97 -15.90 -1.74
CA ALA A 173 2.55 -16.11 -1.55
C ALA A 173 2.09 -17.45 -2.15
N LEU A 174 1.04 -18.05 -1.59
CA LEU A 174 0.45 -19.30 -2.10
C LEU A 174 -0.17 -19.12 -3.48
N ASP A 175 -0.74 -17.93 -3.75
CA ASP A 175 -1.34 -17.53 -5.04
C ASP A 175 -0.89 -16.09 -5.35
N GLY A 176 0.39 -15.95 -5.75
CA GLY A 176 1.04 -14.68 -6.03
C GLY A 176 1.22 -14.43 -7.53
N LYS A 177 0.82 -13.25 -7.99
CA LYS A 177 1.04 -12.77 -9.37
C LYS A 177 1.88 -11.50 -9.33
N LEU A 178 2.93 -11.43 -10.18
CA LEU A 178 3.75 -10.24 -10.39
C LEU A 178 3.39 -9.55 -11.70
N GLU A 179 3.19 -8.24 -11.64
CA GLU A 179 3.05 -7.35 -12.79
C GLU A 179 4.16 -6.28 -12.75
N VAL A 180 5.02 -6.29 -13.78
CA VAL A 180 6.09 -5.30 -13.93
C VAL A 180 5.65 -4.23 -14.93
N PHE A 181 5.77 -2.97 -14.53
CA PHE A 181 5.41 -1.80 -15.34
C PHE A 181 6.68 -1.18 -15.95
N GLU A 182 6.91 -1.47 -17.22
CA GLU A 182 8.07 -0.93 -17.96
C GLU A 182 7.97 0.60 -18.07
N GLY A 183 9.06 1.29 -17.73
CA GLY A 183 9.16 2.75 -17.75
C GLY A 183 8.43 3.47 -16.61
N ALA A 184 7.88 2.74 -15.64
CA ALA A 184 7.23 3.32 -14.46
C ALA A 184 8.17 3.37 -13.26
N GLY A 185 8.02 4.40 -12.44
CA GLY A 185 8.68 4.56 -11.15
C GLY A 185 7.92 3.91 -9.99
N HIS A 186 8.01 4.53 -8.81
CA HIS A 186 7.47 3.99 -7.56
C HIS A 186 5.93 3.96 -7.50
N PHE A 187 5.26 4.92 -8.13
CA PHE A 187 3.80 5.03 -8.12
C PHE A 187 3.18 4.60 -9.46
N VAL A 188 3.29 3.32 -9.81
CA VAL A 188 2.81 2.78 -11.11
C VAL A 188 1.34 3.11 -11.41
N ALA A 189 0.49 3.24 -10.38
CA ALA A 189 -0.91 3.61 -10.53
C ALA A 189 -1.12 5.08 -10.95
N VAL A 190 -0.10 5.93 -10.75
CA VAL A 190 -0.05 7.32 -11.18
C VAL A 190 0.65 7.43 -12.53
N ASP A 191 1.76 6.71 -12.70
CA ASP A 191 2.59 6.76 -13.90
C ASP A 191 1.88 6.12 -15.12
N GLN A 192 1.15 5.01 -14.92
CA GLN A 192 0.44 4.27 -15.95
C GLN A 192 -0.99 3.91 -15.51
N PRO A 193 -1.88 4.91 -15.30
CA PRO A 193 -3.19 4.69 -14.69
C PRO A 193 -4.10 3.78 -15.50
N GLU A 194 -4.08 3.86 -16.84
CA GLU A 194 -4.94 3.05 -17.70
C GLU A 194 -4.56 1.56 -17.61
N ARG A 195 -3.27 1.26 -17.68
CA ARG A 195 -2.75 -0.11 -17.57
C ARG A 195 -3.01 -0.68 -16.17
N PHE A 196 -2.73 0.12 -15.14
CA PHE A 196 -2.98 -0.29 -13.77
C PHE A 196 -4.47 -0.55 -13.51
N ASN A 197 -5.37 0.33 -14.01
CA ASN A 197 -6.81 0.15 -13.91
C ASN A 197 -7.28 -1.15 -14.57
N ALA A 198 -6.78 -1.48 -15.75
CA ALA A 198 -7.15 -2.73 -16.44
C ALA A 198 -6.75 -3.97 -15.62
N ILE A 199 -5.53 -3.99 -15.08
CA ILE A 199 -5.03 -5.09 -14.23
C ILE A 199 -5.82 -5.16 -12.91
N LEU A 200 -6.10 -4.02 -12.28
CA LEU A 200 -6.86 -3.97 -11.03
C LEU A 200 -8.29 -4.45 -11.23
N LEU A 201 -8.97 -4.04 -12.31
CA LEU A 201 -10.33 -4.49 -12.63
C LEU A 201 -10.38 -6.00 -12.92
N GLU A 202 -9.41 -6.55 -13.64
CA GLU A 202 -9.27 -8.00 -13.82
C GLU A 202 -9.12 -8.71 -12.47
N PHE A 203 -8.22 -8.20 -11.61
CA PHE A 203 -7.95 -8.76 -10.30
C PHE A 203 -9.19 -8.75 -9.40
N VAL A 204 -9.91 -7.63 -9.29
CA VAL A 204 -11.09 -7.57 -8.44
C VAL A 204 -12.32 -8.22 -9.07
N GLY A 205 -12.34 -8.38 -10.38
CA GLY A 205 -13.44 -9.01 -11.13
C GLY A 205 -13.69 -10.48 -10.78
N GLN A 206 -12.70 -11.19 -10.24
CA GLN A 206 -12.84 -12.60 -9.85
C GLN A 206 -13.89 -12.84 -8.74
N TRP A 207 -14.33 -11.79 -8.04
CA TRP A 207 -15.36 -11.88 -6.98
C TRP A 207 -16.72 -11.28 -7.38
N THR A 208 -16.96 -11.02 -8.66
CA THR A 208 -18.22 -10.42 -9.15
C THR A 208 -19.23 -11.45 -9.68
N GLN A 209 -18.99 -12.75 -9.49
CA GLN A 209 -19.91 -13.84 -9.91
C GLN A 209 -20.96 -14.12 -8.84
#